data_0bab4950b31c237b61d22aaef8369d68
#
_entry.id   0bab4950b31c237b61d22aaef8369d68
#
_cell.length_a   1.000
_cell.length_b   1.000
_cell.length_c   1.000
_cell.angle_alpha   90.00
_cell.angle_beta   90.00
_cell.angle_gamma   90.00
#
_symmetry.space_group_name_H-M   'P 1'
#
loop_
_entity.id
_entity.type
_entity.pdbx_description
1 polymer ?
#
loop_
_entity_poly.entity_id
_entity_poly.type
_entity_poly.pdbx_seq_one_letter_code
_entity_poly.pdbx_strand_id
1 'polypeptide(L)'
;MRRTLAALTLAGLAATGIALAQMPTEVPGKPDPKLVVAGTYKIEPLHTQIGFSVVHLGYNPFMGLFSGVSGTLVLDPANPAAAKLDVTIPVDSIYTTVDELTKGLKGADWFDTAKYPTARFVSTAVEVRGTEARISGNLTLHGVTKPITLQARFVGAGNHPMTKAPAVGFEGRSVIKRSDFGVSNGIPFVTDEVNLTITAAFDKA
;
A
#
# COMPACT_ATOMS: atom_id res chain seq x y z
N MET A 1 63.42 -28.66 51.85
CA MET A 1 62.02 -28.08 51.84
C MET A 1 61.94 -27.16 50.62
N ARG A 2 61.31 -27.63 49.50
CA ARG A 2 61.07 -26.83 48.31
C ARG A 2 59.61 -26.47 48.23
N ARG A 3 59.31 -25.17 48.23
CA ARG A 3 57.95 -24.63 48.12
C ARG A 3 57.69 -24.34 46.60
N THR A 4 56.81 -25.07 45.98
CA THR A 4 56.32 -24.83 44.67
C THR A 4 55.19 -23.80 44.69
N LEU A 5 55.35 -22.64 44.03
CA LEU A 5 54.29 -21.67 43.76
C LEU A 5 53.46 -22.14 42.57
N ALA A 6 52.18 -22.31 42.77
CA ALA A 6 51.22 -22.51 41.71
C ALA A 6 50.75 -21.14 41.19
N ALA A 7 50.96 -20.87 39.92
CA ALA A 7 50.45 -19.70 39.24
C ALA A 7 48.98 -19.97 38.79
N LEU A 8 48.01 -19.22 39.31
CA LEU A 8 46.63 -19.19 38.78
C LEU A 8 46.59 -18.27 37.56
N THR A 9 46.33 -18.85 36.43
CA THR A 9 45.96 -18.11 35.19
C THR A 9 44.49 -17.78 35.22
N LEU A 10 44.13 -16.50 35.34
CA LEU A 10 42.76 -15.99 35.16
C LEU A 10 42.46 -15.94 33.65
N ALA A 11 41.58 -16.82 33.18
CA ALA A 11 41.04 -16.74 31.85
C ALA A 11 39.96 -15.66 31.81
N GLY A 12 40.23 -14.55 31.13
CA GLY A 12 39.26 -13.48 30.90
C GLY A 12 38.17 -13.94 29.94
N LEU A 13 36.91 -14.01 30.42
CA LEU A 13 35.76 -14.12 29.54
C LEU A 13 35.58 -12.78 28.80
N ALA A 14 35.84 -12.77 27.50
CA ALA A 14 35.42 -11.68 26.62
C ALA A 14 33.90 -11.79 26.43
N ALA A 15 33.15 -10.95 27.10
CA ALA A 15 31.72 -10.79 26.85
C ALA A 15 31.54 -10.10 25.48
N THR A 16 31.23 -10.88 24.46
CA THR A 16 30.74 -10.34 23.17
C THR A 16 29.35 -9.76 23.39
N GLY A 17 29.30 -8.45 23.65
CA GLY A 17 28.04 -7.71 23.72
C GLY A 17 27.37 -7.75 22.35
N ILE A 18 26.24 -8.44 22.26
CA ILE A 18 25.34 -8.32 21.13
C ILE A 18 24.75 -6.91 21.21
N ALA A 19 25.22 -6.01 20.35
CA ALA A 19 24.60 -4.69 20.20
C ALA A 19 23.17 -4.90 19.67
N LEU A 20 22.19 -4.88 20.54
CA LEU A 20 20.80 -4.75 20.15
C LEU A 20 20.68 -3.41 19.42
N ALA A 21 20.39 -3.47 18.11
CA ALA A 21 20.11 -2.28 17.34
C ALA A 21 18.95 -1.55 18.02
N GLN A 22 19.24 -0.40 18.60
CA GLN A 22 18.26 0.40 19.32
C GLN A 22 17.24 0.92 18.31
N MET A 23 15.99 0.53 18.45
CA MET A 23 14.90 1.06 17.61
C MET A 23 14.87 2.58 17.73
N PRO A 24 14.64 3.29 16.60
CA PRO A 24 14.55 4.75 16.65
C PRO A 24 13.50 5.20 17.66
N THR A 25 13.85 6.18 18.49
CA THR A 25 12.93 6.77 19.49
C THR A 25 11.96 7.77 18.88
N GLU A 26 12.20 8.18 17.63
CA GLU A 26 11.33 9.08 16.86
C GLU A 26 10.78 8.40 15.62
N VAL A 27 9.56 8.78 15.23
CA VAL A 27 8.92 8.36 13.97
C VAL A 27 9.75 8.88 12.80
N PRO A 28 10.27 8.01 11.91
CA PRO A 28 11.15 8.43 10.82
C PRO A 28 10.41 9.23 9.73
N GLY A 29 9.13 8.93 9.48
CA GLY A 29 8.31 9.66 8.51
C GLY A 29 7.82 11.00 9.08
N LYS A 30 8.05 12.09 8.37
CA LYS A 30 7.58 13.43 8.73
C LYS A 30 6.68 13.98 7.62
N PRO A 31 5.62 14.76 7.92
CA PRO A 31 4.73 15.35 6.93
C PRO A 31 5.37 16.57 6.22
N ASP A 32 6.61 16.43 5.82
CA ASP A 32 7.40 17.46 5.14
C ASP A 32 7.77 17.00 3.72
N PRO A 33 7.16 17.59 2.66
CA PRO A 33 7.48 17.24 1.27
C PRO A 33 8.94 17.50 0.87
N LYS A 34 9.68 18.34 1.61
CA LYS A 34 11.10 18.60 1.37
C LYS A 34 11.98 17.38 1.62
N LEU A 35 11.50 16.40 2.37
CA LEU A 35 12.20 15.15 2.62
C LEU A 35 12.07 14.14 1.47
N VAL A 36 11.22 14.41 0.50
CA VAL A 36 11.04 13.54 -0.68
C VAL A 36 12.29 13.61 -1.55
N VAL A 37 12.86 12.45 -1.87
CA VAL A 37 14.01 12.32 -2.76
C VAL A 37 13.52 11.95 -4.16
N ALA A 38 13.97 12.66 -5.21
CA ALA A 38 13.59 12.31 -6.58
C ALA A 38 14.03 10.89 -6.96
N GLY A 39 13.19 10.18 -7.71
CA GLY A 39 13.52 8.85 -8.23
C GLY A 39 12.33 7.94 -8.43
N THR A 40 12.64 6.67 -8.66
CA THR A 40 11.66 5.60 -8.77
C THR A 40 11.52 4.90 -7.42
N TYR A 41 10.29 4.70 -7.02
CA TYR A 41 9.90 4.02 -5.80
C TYR A 41 9.11 2.75 -6.16
N LYS A 42 9.22 1.73 -5.33
CA LYS A 42 8.39 0.53 -5.39
C LYS A 42 7.40 0.52 -4.25
N ILE A 43 6.21 0.01 -4.50
CA ILE A 43 5.24 -0.23 -3.42
C ILE A 43 5.85 -1.14 -2.37
N GLU A 44 5.68 -0.79 -1.11
CA GLU A 44 5.91 -1.65 0.04
C GLU A 44 4.59 -2.43 0.31
N PRO A 45 4.55 -3.74 -0.02
CA PRO A 45 3.28 -4.47 -0.10
C PRO A 45 2.68 -4.86 1.24
N LEU A 46 3.48 -4.89 2.32
CA LEU A 46 3.01 -5.34 3.64
C LEU A 46 2.15 -4.30 4.33
N HIS A 47 2.36 -3.01 4.04
CA HIS A 47 1.62 -1.89 4.66
C HIS A 47 0.79 -1.10 3.64
N THR A 48 0.69 -1.59 2.38
CA THR A 48 -0.16 -0.99 1.34
C THR A 48 -1.46 -1.77 1.23
N GLN A 49 -2.59 -1.08 1.36
CA GLN A 49 -3.92 -1.66 1.35
C GLN A 49 -4.89 -0.82 0.53
N ILE A 50 -5.86 -1.48 -0.10
CA ILE A 50 -6.99 -0.82 -0.77
C ILE A 50 -8.27 -1.31 -0.11
N GLY A 51 -8.84 -0.48 0.76
CA GLY A 51 -10.15 -0.71 1.35
C GLY A 51 -11.26 -0.37 0.37
N PHE A 52 -12.33 -1.12 0.41
CA PHE A 52 -13.57 -0.80 -0.30
C PHE A 52 -14.77 -0.83 0.64
N SER A 53 -15.78 -0.04 0.32
CA SER A 53 -17.05 -0.01 1.04
C SER A 53 -18.22 0.11 0.08
N VAL A 54 -19.24 -0.70 0.30
CA VAL A 54 -20.55 -0.68 -0.37
C VAL A 54 -21.65 -0.60 0.68
N VAL A 55 -22.84 -0.11 0.33
CA VAL A 55 -23.98 -0.18 1.23
C VAL A 55 -24.81 -1.42 0.89
N HIS A 56 -25.07 -2.25 1.90
CA HIS A 56 -25.87 -3.47 1.78
C HIS A 56 -27.29 -3.22 2.24
N LEU A 57 -28.27 -3.48 1.36
CA LEU A 57 -29.71 -3.33 1.58
C LEU A 57 -30.13 -1.92 2.08
N GLY A 58 -29.29 -0.91 1.91
CA GLY A 58 -29.52 0.42 2.43
C GLY A 58 -29.36 0.57 3.96
N TYR A 59 -28.92 -0.49 4.66
CA TYR A 59 -28.86 -0.49 6.12
C TYR A 59 -27.50 -0.06 6.67
N ASN A 60 -26.41 -0.62 6.10
CA ASN A 60 -25.07 -0.38 6.65
C ASN A 60 -24.00 -0.46 5.55
N PRO A 61 -22.90 0.28 5.72
CA PRO A 61 -21.70 0.04 4.94
C PRO A 61 -21.11 -1.33 5.27
N PHE A 62 -20.80 -2.10 4.24
CA PHE A 62 -20.03 -3.33 4.35
C PHE A 62 -18.66 -3.12 3.70
N MET A 63 -17.61 -3.55 4.37
CA MET A 63 -16.23 -3.24 3.99
C MET A 63 -15.42 -4.50 3.73
N GLY A 64 -14.46 -4.37 2.87
CA GLY A 64 -13.39 -5.34 2.65
C GLY A 64 -12.13 -4.65 2.16
N LEU A 65 -11.11 -5.42 1.85
CA LEU A 65 -9.84 -4.89 1.39
C LEU A 65 -9.17 -5.80 0.36
N PHE A 66 -8.25 -5.22 -0.41
CA PHE A 66 -7.25 -5.90 -1.22
C PHE A 66 -5.87 -5.61 -0.65
N SER A 67 -4.97 -6.59 -0.73
CA SER A 67 -3.59 -6.53 -0.25
C SER A 67 -2.62 -7.07 -1.31
N GLY A 68 -1.33 -7.18 -0.98
CA GLY A 68 -0.33 -7.71 -1.91
C GLY A 68 -0.13 -6.85 -3.16
N VAL A 69 -0.46 -5.57 -3.04
CA VAL A 69 -0.35 -4.58 -4.12
C VAL A 69 1.11 -4.42 -4.54
N SER A 70 1.37 -4.31 -5.84
CA SER A 70 2.70 -4.06 -6.39
C SER A 70 2.67 -2.93 -7.39
N GLY A 71 3.83 -2.34 -7.68
CA GLY A 71 3.90 -1.26 -8.66
C GLY A 71 5.00 -0.26 -8.40
N THR A 72 4.99 0.81 -9.18
CA THR A 72 6.01 1.85 -9.16
C THR A 72 5.40 3.24 -9.12
N LEU A 73 6.10 4.14 -8.44
CA LEU A 73 5.88 5.57 -8.45
C LEU A 73 7.18 6.25 -8.89
N VAL A 74 7.15 6.97 -10.00
CA VAL A 74 8.23 7.91 -10.37
C VAL A 74 7.85 9.27 -9.83
N LEU A 75 8.69 9.84 -8.98
CA LEU A 75 8.41 11.10 -8.28
C LEU A 75 9.63 12.01 -8.30
N ASP A 76 9.39 13.27 -8.68
CA ASP A 76 10.35 14.35 -8.56
C ASP A 76 9.71 15.51 -7.79
N PRO A 77 10.20 15.84 -6.58
CA PRO A 77 9.65 16.95 -5.79
C PRO A 77 9.81 18.32 -6.46
N ALA A 78 10.73 18.46 -7.40
CA ALA A 78 10.88 19.70 -8.19
C ALA A 78 9.80 19.82 -9.28
N ASN A 79 9.23 18.69 -9.73
CA ASN A 79 8.16 18.65 -10.73
C ASN A 79 7.15 17.54 -10.38
N PRO A 80 6.40 17.66 -9.28
CA PRO A 80 5.52 16.59 -8.80
C PRO A 80 4.34 16.30 -9.75
N ALA A 81 3.99 17.25 -10.63
CA ALA A 81 2.97 17.04 -11.66
C ALA A 81 3.41 16.04 -12.75
N ALA A 82 4.71 15.81 -12.92
CA ALA A 82 5.24 14.79 -13.83
C ALA A 82 5.28 13.39 -13.23
N ALA A 83 4.77 13.20 -12.01
CA ALA A 83 4.74 11.89 -11.35
C ALA A 83 3.98 10.84 -12.18
N LYS A 84 4.48 9.60 -12.14
CA LYS A 84 3.86 8.46 -12.82
C LYS A 84 3.62 7.34 -11.84
N LEU A 85 2.39 6.85 -11.80
CA LEU A 85 1.97 5.76 -10.94
C LEU A 85 1.47 4.60 -11.82
N ASP A 86 2.01 3.40 -11.59
CA ASP A 86 1.60 2.16 -12.23
C ASP A 86 1.48 1.07 -11.17
N VAL A 87 0.27 0.60 -10.93
CA VAL A 87 -0.06 -0.27 -9.79
C VAL A 87 -0.83 -1.49 -10.27
N THR A 88 -0.43 -2.66 -9.78
CA THR A 88 -1.12 -3.93 -9.99
C THR A 88 -1.64 -4.45 -8.67
N ILE A 89 -2.91 -4.86 -8.65
CA ILE A 89 -3.64 -5.34 -7.50
C ILE A 89 -4.04 -6.80 -7.76
N PRO A 90 -3.59 -7.78 -6.97
CA PRO A 90 -4.11 -9.14 -7.03
C PRO A 90 -5.57 -9.15 -6.60
N VAL A 91 -6.51 -9.47 -7.50
CA VAL A 91 -7.96 -9.44 -7.19
C VAL A 91 -8.35 -10.59 -6.26
N ASP A 92 -7.63 -11.70 -6.31
CA ASP A 92 -7.82 -12.84 -5.41
C ASP A 92 -7.39 -12.56 -3.96
N SER A 93 -6.66 -11.47 -3.71
CA SER A 93 -6.32 -10.99 -2.36
C SER A 93 -7.52 -10.39 -1.63
N ILE A 94 -8.68 -10.28 -2.28
CA ILE A 94 -9.90 -9.75 -1.65
C ILE A 94 -10.20 -10.47 -0.36
N TYR A 95 -10.45 -9.69 0.68
CA TYR A 95 -10.76 -10.16 2.02
C TYR A 95 -11.91 -9.37 2.61
N THR A 96 -12.82 -10.07 3.29
CA THR A 96 -13.84 -9.51 4.16
C THR A 96 -13.82 -10.25 5.49
N THR A 97 -14.49 -9.73 6.51
CA THR A 97 -14.60 -10.38 7.83
C THR A 97 -15.48 -11.63 7.83
N VAL A 98 -16.07 -11.99 6.68
CA VAL A 98 -16.94 -13.15 6.51
C VAL A 98 -16.37 -14.03 5.40
N ASP A 99 -15.88 -15.21 5.77
CA ASP A 99 -15.19 -16.12 4.83
C ASP A 99 -16.07 -16.55 3.65
N GLU A 100 -17.35 -16.81 3.90
CA GLU A 100 -18.30 -17.20 2.84
C GLU A 100 -18.47 -16.08 1.80
N LEU A 101 -18.57 -14.81 2.24
CA LEU A 101 -18.64 -13.66 1.33
C LEU A 101 -17.31 -13.48 0.60
N THR A 102 -16.19 -13.62 1.28
CA THR A 102 -14.85 -13.56 0.65
C THR A 102 -14.73 -14.58 -0.47
N LYS A 103 -15.16 -15.81 -0.23
CA LYS A 103 -15.17 -16.87 -1.23
C LYS A 103 -16.12 -16.58 -2.38
N GLY A 104 -17.34 -16.11 -2.08
CA GLY A 104 -18.35 -15.75 -3.08
C GLY A 104 -17.86 -14.62 -4.01
N LEU A 105 -17.23 -13.60 -3.46
CA LEU A 105 -16.69 -12.48 -4.24
C LEU A 105 -15.62 -12.90 -5.26
N LYS A 106 -14.88 -13.99 -5.01
CA LYS A 106 -13.89 -14.53 -5.96
C LYS A 106 -14.52 -15.29 -7.12
N GLY A 107 -15.79 -15.67 -7.01
CA GLY A 107 -16.52 -16.48 -7.99
C GLY A 107 -16.87 -15.73 -9.27
N ALA A 108 -17.34 -16.51 -10.28
CA ALA A 108 -17.66 -16.03 -11.62
C ALA A 108 -18.79 -14.97 -11.67
N ASP A 109 -19.70 -14.99 -10.70
CA ASP A 109 -20.80 -14.05 -10.60
C ASP A 109 -20.37 -12.66 -10.07
N TRP A 110 -19.11 -12.54 -9.61
CA TRP A 110 -18.55 -11.34 -9.03
C TRP A 110 -17.25 -10.93 -9.73
N PHE A 111 -16.09 -11.15 -9.10
CA PHE A 111 -14.81 -10.73 -9.67
C PHE A 111 -14.20 -11.73 -10.64
N ASP A 112 -14.68 -12.99 -10.66
CA ASP A 112 -14.15 -14.07 -11.52
C ASP A 112 -12.61 -14.10 -11.50
N THR A 113 -12.05 -14.23 -10.28
CA THR A 113 -10.60 -14.07 -10.06
C THR A 113 -9.77 -15.11 -10.80
N ALA A 114 -10.37 -16.24 -11.17
CA ALA A 114 -9.73 -17.26 -12.01
C ALA A 114 -9.46 -16.75 -13.43
N LYS A 115 -10.37 -15.93 -13.98
CA LYS A 115 -10.26 -15.34 -15.31
C LYS A 115 -9.60 -13.97 -15.28
N TYR A 116 -9.83 -13.20 -14.24
CA TYR A 116 -9.33 -11.84 -14.07
C TYR A 116 -8.52 -11.70 -12.77
N PRO A 117 -7.33 -12.31 -12.70
CA PRO A 117 -6.57 -12.41 -11.45
C PRO A 117 -6.03 -11.08 -10.94
N THR A 118 -5.95 -10.06 -11.80
CA THR A 118 -5.38 -8.75 -11.44
C THR A 118 -6.25 -7.59 -11.91
N ALA A 119 -6.23 -6.51 -11.14
CA ALA A 119 -6.60 -5.17 -11.58
C ALA A 119 -5.34 -4.32 -11.74
N ARG A 120 -5.38 -3.29 -12.58
CA ARG A 120 -4.25 -2.39 -12.81
C ARG A 120 -4.71 -0.95 -12.93
N PHE A 121 -4.01 -0.04 -12.26
CA PHE A 121 -4.21 1.40 -12.42
C PHE A 121 -2.94 2.04 -12.98
N VAL A 122 -3.09 2.84 -14.04
CA VAL A 122 -1.99 3.60 -14.65
C VAL A 122 -2.40 5.07 -14.72
N SER A 123 -1.61 5.94 -14.07
CA SER A 123 -1.87 7.37 -14.11
C SER A 123 -1.65 7.96 -15.49
N THR A 124 -2.50 8.93 -15.86
CA THR A 124 -2.41 9.68 -17.11
C THR A 124 -2.11 11.16 -16.88
N ALA A 125 -2.51 11.71 -15.73
CA ALA A 125 -2.23 13.08 -15.33
C ALA A 125 -2.22 13.19 -13.80
N VAL A 126 -1.40 14.12 -13.30
CA VAL A 126 -1.31 14.44 -11.87
C VAL A 126 -1.38 15.96 -11.72
N GLU A 127 -2.34 16.41 -10.91
CA GLU A 127 -2.49 17.82 -10.52
C GLU A 127 -2.20 17.94 -9.03
N VAL A 128 -1.23 18.76 -8.64
CA VAL A 128 -0.78 18.89 -7.25
C VAL A 128 -1.17 20.23 -6.66
N ARG A 129 -1.69 20.23 -5.43
CA ARG A 129 -2.01 21.42 -4.64
C ARG A 129 -1.54 21.24 -3.20
N GLY A 130 -0.39 21.82 -2.88
CA GLY A 130 0.24 21.62 -1.57
C GLY A 130 0.58 20.15 -1.32
N THR A 131 -0.01 19.56 -0.31
CA THR A 131 0.15 18.13 0.04
C THR A 131 -0.91 17.21 -0.58
N GLU A 132 -1.82 17.76 -1.38
CA GLU A 132 -2.88 17.02 -2.04
C GLU A 132 -2.62 16.89 -3.54
N ALA A 133 -3.10 15.83 -4.14
CA ALA A 133 -3.03 15.59 -5.57
C ALA A 133 -4.31 14.96 -6.11
N ARG A 134 -4.70 15.39 -7.30
CA ARG A 134 -5.70 14.72 -8.13
C ARG A 134 -4.96 13.90 -9.17
N ILE A 135 -5.15 12.59 -9.15
CA ILE A 135 -4.48 11.66 -10.07
C ILE A 135 -5.54 11.06 -10.99
N SER A 136 -5.55 11.48 -12.24
CA SER A 136 -6.35 10.85 -13.29
C SER A 136 -5.60 9.65 -13.85
N GLY A 137 -6.32 8.58 -14.16
CA GLY A 137 -5.70 7.37 -14.71
C GLY A 137 -6.72 6.37 -15.22
N ASN A 138 -6.23 5.31 -15.83
CA ASN A 138 -7.02 4.20 -16.32
C ASN A 138 -6.97 3.04 -15.34
N LEU A 139 -8.13 2.62 -14.83
CA LEU A 139 -8.30 1.39 -14.07
C LEU A 139 -8.77 0.29 -15.02
N THR A 140 -8.03 -0.81 -15.06
CA THR A 140 -8.47 -2.07 -15.66
C THR A 140 -8.90 -3.00 -14.53
N LEU A 141 -10.18 -3.40 -14.51
CA LEU A 141 -10.76 -4.31 -13.53
C LEU A 141 -11.72 -5.24 -14.27
N HIS A 142 -11.72 -6.53 -13.94
CA HIS A 142 -12.61 -7.53 -14.55
C HIS A 142 -12.57 -7.51 -16.11
N GLY A 143 -11.37 -7.26 -16.68
CA GLY A 143 -11.14 -7.15 -18.13
C GLY A 143 -11.60 -5.86 -18.79
N VAL A 144 -12.21 -4.92 -18.05
CA VAL A 144 -12.71 -3.64 -18.57
C VAL A 144 -11.80 -2.50 -18.10
N THR A 145 -11.46 -1.59 -19.01
CA THR A 145 -10.64 -0.39 -18.71
C THR A 145 -11.51 0.86 -18.75
N LYS A 146 -11.48 1.64 -17.67
CA LYS A 146 -12.20 2.93 -17.56
C LYS A 146 -11.31 3.99 -16.92
N PRO A 147 -11.49 5.27 -17.30
CA PRO A 147 -10.85 6.38 -16.60
C PRO A 147 -11.46 6.55 -15.22
N ILE A 148 -10.62 6.71 -14.21
CA ILE A 148 -11.01 7.08 -12.84
C ILE A 148 -10.11 8.20 -12.32
N THR A 149 -10.51 8.80 -11.21
CA THR A 149 -9.72 9.81 -10.51
C THR A 149 -9.52 9.42 -9.06
N LEU A 150 -8.27 9.47 -8.61
CA LEU A 150 -7.91 9.34 -7.20
C LEU A 150 -7.67 10.74 -6.60
N GLN A 151 -8.20 10.98 -5.41
CA GLN A 151 -7.81 12.11 -4.56
C GLN A 151 -6.75 11.59 -3.60
N ALA A 152 -5.52 12.05 -3.74
CA ALA A 152 -4.40 11.61 -2.93
C ALA A 152 -3.94 12.71 -1.98
N ARG A 153 -3.45 12.31 -0.80
CA ARG A 153 -2.84 13.18 0.20
C ARG A 153 -1.48 12.60 0.61
N PHE A 154 -0.47 13.44 0.61
CA PHE A 154 0.84 13.09 1.16
C PHE A 154 0.76 12.95 2.68
N VAL A 155 1.27 11.84 3.21
CA VAL A 155 1.29 11.55 4.65
C VAL A 155 2.65 11.86 5.25
N GLY A 156 3.72 11.46 4.56
CA GLY A 156 5.06 11.70 5.06
C GLY A 156 6.16 11.12 4.19
N ALA A 157 7.38 11.58 4.45
CA ALA A 157 8.61 11.05 3.87
C ALA A 157 9.69 10.93 4.94
N GLY A 158 10.67 10.06 4.70
CA GLY A 158 11.80 9.85 5.59
C GLY A 158 12.61 8.67 5.12
N ASN A 159 13.55 8.23 5.95
CA ASN A 159 14.33 7.04 5.64
C ASN A 159 13.78 5.83 6.41
N HIS A 160 13.55 4.73 5.71
CA HIS A 160 13.13 3.47 6.32
C HIS A 160 14.11 3.05 7.43
N PRO A 161 13.67 2.75 8.66
CA PRO A 161 14.57 2.57 9.80
C PRO A 161 15.55 1.39 9.65
N MET A 162 15.16 0.36 8.92
CA MET A 162 15.98 -0.84 8.72
C MET A 162 16.82 -0.74 7.43
N THR A 163 16.19 -0.48 6.28
CA THR A 163 16.86 -0.45 4.97
C THR A 163 17.63 0.83 4.71
N LYS A 164 17.32 1.92 5.45
CA LYS A 164 17.83 3.28 5.24
C LYS A 164 17.44 3.91 3.90
N ALA A 165 16.67 3.20 3.07
CA ALA A 165 16.16 3.74 1.81
C ALA A 165 15.17 4.88 2.08
N PRO A 166 15.14 5.93 1.24
CA PRO A 166 14.08 6.93 1.27
C PRO A 166 12.72 6.28 1.06
N ALA A 167 11.75 6.64 1.89
CA ALA A 167 10.39 6.13 1.84
C ALA A 167 9.39 7.29 1.81
N VAL A 168 8.24 7.07 1.16
CA VAL A 168 7.13 8.04 1.09
C VAL A 168 5.81 7.34 1.33
N GLY A 169 4.88 8.04 1.95
CA GLY A 169 3.54 7.51 2.25
C GLY A 169 2.43 8.43 1.76
N PHE A 170 1.34 7.82 1.29
CA PHE A 170 0.16 8.53 0.78
C PHE A 170 -1.13 7.85 1.27
N GLU A 171 -2.16 8.66 1.40
CA GLU A 171 -3.55 8.20 1.43
C GLU A 171 -4.23 8.56 0.11
N GLY A 172 -5.18 7.72 -0.31
CA GLY A 172 -5.97 7.96 -1.52
C GLY A 172 -7.44 7.64 -1.30
N ARG A 173 -8.31 8.32 -2.05
CA ARG A 173 -9.75 8.05 -2.09
C ARG A 173 -10.27 8.11 -3.51
N SER A 174 -11.28 7.30 -3.80
CA SER A 174 -12.02 7.35 -5.05
C SER A 174 -13.42 6.80 -4.85
N VAL A 175 -14.33 7.12 -5.75
CA VAL A 175 -15.63 6.46 -5.89
C VAL A 175 -15.71 5.93 -7.31
N ILE A 176 -16.02 4.65 -7.47
CA ILE A 176 -16.21 4.02 -8.76
C ILE A 176 -17.58 3.35 -8.81
N LYS A 177 -18.13 3.15 -10.00
CA LYS A 177 -19.28 2.27 -10.23
C LYS A 177 -18.78 0.90 -10.64
N ARG A 178 -19.09 -0.13 -9.86
CA ARG A 178 -18.64 -1.50 -10.15
C ARG A 178 -19.30 -2.07 -11.41
N SER A 179 -20.51 -1.60 -11.76
CA SER A 179 -21.17 -1.96 -13.01
C SER A 179 -20.42 -1.49 -14.25
N ASP A 180 -19.66 -0.38 -14.17
CA ASP A 180 -18.81 0.10 -15.27
C ASP A 180 -17.73 -0.92 -15.66
N PHE A 181 -17.41 -1.84 -14.74
CA PHE A 181 -16.44 -2.92 -14.91
C PHE A 181 -17.09 -4.30 -15.06
N GLY A 182 -18.42 -4.35 -15.26
CA GLY A 182 -19.16 -5.60 -15.43
C GLY A 182 -19.42 -6.37 -14.14
N VAL A 183 -19.12 -5.83 -12.96
CA VAL A 183 -19.40 -6.44 -11.65
C VAL A 183 -20.76 -5.93 -11.15
N SER A 184 -21.85 -6.48 -11.68
CA SER A 184 -23.21 -5.93 -11.46
C SER A 184 -24.08 -6.81 -10.56
N ASN A 185 -23.60 -7.95 -10.09
CA ASN A 185 -24.40 -8.86 -9.27
C ASN A 185 -24.90 -8.17 -7.98
N GLY A 186 -26.15 -8.44 -7.61
CA GLY A 186 -26.78 -7.90 -6.39
C GLY A 186 -27.19 -6.44 -6.44
N ILE A 187 -27.06 -5.70 -7.57
CA ILE A 187 -27.63 -4.35 -7.71
C ILE A 187 -29.17 -4.44 -7.80
N PRO A 188 -29.94 -3.61 -7.09
CA PRO A 188 -29.52 -2.48 -6.23
C PRO A 188 -29.33 -2.84 -4.75
N PHE A 189 -29.51 -4.09 -4.34
CA PHE A 189 -29.41 -4.51 -2.93
C PHE A 189 -28.01 -4.30 -2.31
N VAL A 190 -27.00 -4.38 -3.15
CA VAL A 190 -25.64 -3.92 -2.86
C VAL A 190 -25.35 -2.78 -3.81
N THR A 191 -24.98 -1.60 -3.29
CA THR A 191 -24.77 -0.41 -4.10
C THR A 191 -23.85 -0.62 -5.28
N ASP A 192 -24.14 0.06 -6.38
CA ASP A 192 -23.25 0.14 -7.54
C ASP A 192 -22.02 0.98 -7.23
N GLU A 193 -22.19 2.08 -6.51
CA GLU A 193 -21.09 2.90 -6.05
C GLU A 193 -20.28 2.18 -4.97
N VAL A 194 -18.96 2.16 -5.19
CA VAL A 194 -17.95 1.62 -4.29
C VAL A 194 -17.03 2.75 -3.87
N ASN A 195 -16.97 3.00 -2.56
CA ASN A 195 -15.98 3.93 -2.00
C ASN A 195 -14.65 3.19 -1.81
N LEU A 196 -13.58 3.75 -2.33
CA LEU A 196 -12.23 3.24 -2.18
C LEU A 196 -11.45 4.12 -1.20
N THR A 197 -10.75 3.49 -0.26
CA THR A 197 -9.79 4.12 0.65
C THR A 197 -8.46 3.40 0.51
N ILE A 198 -7.42 4.15 0.18
CA ILE A 198 -6.10 3.60 -0.14
C ILE A 198 -5.11 4.11 0.91
N THR A 199 -4.31 3.22 1.45
CA THR A 199 -3.10 3.55 2.20
C THR A 199 -1.92 2.95 1.45
N ALA A 200 -0.93 3.76 1.10
CA ALA A 200 0.18 3.30 0.27
C ALA A 200 1.52 3.80 0.81
N ALA A 201 2.42 2.86 1.01
CA ALA A 201 3.82 3.10 1.33
C ALA A 201 4.69 2.72 0.13
N PHE A 202 5.76 3.48 -0.08
CA PHE A 202 6.70 3.25 -1.16
C PHE A 202 8.13 3.42 -0.66
N ASP A 203 8.99 2.51 -1.03
CA ASP A 203 10.43 2.57 -0.79
C ASP A 203 11.17 2.88 -2.09
N LYS A 204 12.18 3.74 -2.02
CA LYS A 204 13.00 4.08 -3.17
C LYS A 204 13.75 2.85 -3.68
N ALA A 205 13.67 2.59 -4.98
CA ALA A 205 14.33 1.47 -5.66
C ALA A 205 15.84 1.66 -5.76
#